data_54c42f3e558068e8ee522565f2178113
#
_entry.id   54c42f3e558068e8ee522565f2178113
#
_cell.length_a   1.000
_cell.length_b   1.000
_cell.length_c   1.000
_cell.angle_alpha   90.00
_cell.angle_beta   90.00
_cell.angle_gamma   90.00
#
_symmetry.space_group_name_H-M   'P 1'
#
loop_
_entity.id
_entity.type
_entity.pdbx_description
1 polymer ?
#
loop_
_entity_poly.entity_id
_entity_poly.type
_entity_poly.pdbx_seq_one_letter_code
_entity_poly.pdbx_strand_id
1 'polypeptide(L)'
;MIQRVYEQVSKVLQDVYVATDDQRIYEAVEAFGGKAIMTSPNHKSGTDRIQEAYTKIGKPFDVVINIQGDEPFIHESQIETVCRCFDDDNTMIATLGRPFNDSHTFADLENPNSPKVVCDNRGFAMYFSRSVIPYLRGTDKTEWLSSFPYLKHIGLYAYRTRVLQEITALPQSPLEVYY
;
A
#
# COMPACT_ATOMS: atom_id res chain seq x y z
N MET A 1 0.44 10.00 16.59
CA MET A 1 0.15 8.92 15.61
C MET A 1 1.36 8.69 14.71
N ILE A 2 1.84 9.65 13.97
CA ILE A 2 2.97 9.49 13.05
C ILE A 2 4.26 8.94 13.70
N GLN A 3 4.59 9.33 14.93
CA GLN A 3 5.73 8.80 15.66
C GLN A 3 5.64 7.27 15.82
N ARG A 4 4.47 6.74 16.13
CA ARG A 4 4.24 5.28 16.27
C ARG A 4 4.51 4.54 14.97
N VAL A 5 4.01 5.08 13.85
CA VAL A 5 4.28 4.51 12.51
C VAL A 5 5.78 4.54 12.24
N TYR A 6 6.42 5.69 12.43
CA TYR A 6 7.86 5.86 12.21
C TYR A 6 8.70 4.86 13.03
N GLU A 7 8.40 4.72 14.33
CA GLU A 7 9.09 3.79 15.23
C GLU A 7 8.91 2.33 14.80
N GLN A 8 7.70 1.93 14.38
CA GLN A 8 7.44 0.56 13.91
C GLN A 8 8.19 0.25 12.61
N VAL A 9 8.15 1.18 11.66
CA VAL A 9 8.87 1.04 10.38
C VAL A 9 10.39 1.00 10.58
N SER A 10 10.90 1.82 11.50
CA SER A 10 12.34 1.92 11.80
C SER A 10 12.93 0.66 12.45
N LYS A 11 12.11 -0.27 12.91
CA LYS A 11 12.60 -1.58 13.39
C LYS A 11 13.03 -2.50 12.24
N VAL A 12 12.47 -2.31 11.05
CA VAL A 12 12.72 -3.13 9.86
C VAL A 12 13.60 -2.41 8.84
N LEU A 13 13.40 -1.11 8.67
CA LEU A 13 14.07 -0.30 7.65
C LEU A 13 14.97 0.75 8.29
N GLN A 14 16.15 0.98 7.71
CA GLN A 14 17.12 1.99 8.18
C GLN A 14 16.84 3.39 7.63
N ASP A 15 16.38 3.46 6.38
CA ASP A 15 16.07 4.71 5.71
C ASP A 15 14.55 4.95 5.74
N VAL A 16 14.11 5.63 6.79
CA VAL A 16 12.70 5.99 7.02
C VAL A 16 12.58 7.50 6.99
N TYR A 17 11.60 8.01 6.26
CA TYR A 17 11.31 9.44 6.12
C TYR A 17 9.81 9.69 6.18
N VAL A 18 9.40 10.79 6.78
CA VAL A 18 8.02 11.26 6.75
C VAL A 18 7.89 12.35 5.69
N ALA A 19 7.14 12.08 4.63
CA ALA A 19 6.79 13.08 3.61
C ALA A 19 5.52 13.81 4.03
N THR A 20 5.58 15.13 4.17
CA THR A 20 4.45 15.94 4.62
C THR A 20 4.47 17.33 3.97
N ASP A 21 3.29 17.94 3.82
CA ASP A 21 3.11 19.34 3.44
C ASP A 21 2.71 20.22 4.62
N ASP A 22 2.61 19.66 5.83
CA ASP A 22 2.20 20.37 7.05
C ASP A 22 3.41 20.63 7.95
N GLN A 23 3.69 21.91 8.22
CA GLN A 23 4.79 22.34 9.05
C GLN A 23 4.72 21.77 10.48
N ARG A 24 3.51 21.61 11.03
CA ARG A 24 3.30 21.05 12.37
C ARG A 24 3.73 19.58 12.45
N ILE A 25 3.47 18.82 11.36
CA ILE A 25 3.88 17.42 11.27
C ILE A 25 5.40 17.35 11.11
N TYR A 26 5.97 18.22 10.27
CA TYR A 26 7.41 18.30 10.07
C TYR A 26 8.14 18.53 11.41
N GLU A 27 7.75 19.55 12.15
CA GLU A 27 8.33 19.89 13.47
C GLU A 27 8.12 18.77 14.50
N ALA A 28 6.95 18.13 14.49
CA ALA A 28 6.68 17.00 15.37
C ALA A 28 7.59 15.79 15.07
N VAL A 29 7.90 15.54 13.79
CA VAL A 29 8.82 14.46 13.39
C VAL A 29 10.25 14.78 13.83
N GLU A 30 10.72 16.01 13.65
CA GLU A 30 12.03 16.43 14.11
C GLU A 30 12.16 16.37 15.64
N ALA A 31 11.08 16.73 16.37
CA ALA A 31 11.06 16.73 17.82
C ALA A 31 11.31 15.34 18.46
N PHE A 32 10.93 14.25 17.78
CA PHE A 32 11.26 12.89 18.24
C PHE A 32 12.49 12.29 17.55
N GLY A 33 13.25 13.07 16.78
CA GLY A 33 14.48 12.64 16.08
C GLY A 33 14.23 11.87 14.79
N GLY A 34 13.03 11.94 14.24
CA GLY A 34 12.70 11.37 12.93
C GLY A 34 13.21 12.23 11.77
N LYS A 35 13.23 11.66 10.57
CA LYS A 35 13.61 12.36 9.33
C LYS A 35 12.33 12.81 8.61
N ALA A 36 12.16 14.11 8.41
CA ALA A 36 11.03 14.68 7.68
C ALA A 36 11.46 15.29 6.34
N ILE A 37 10.60 15.19 5.34
CA ILE A 37 10.76 15.83 4.03
C ILE A 37 9.53 16.68 3.76
N MET A 38 9.71 17.98 3.64
CA MET A 38 8.64 18.89 3.22
C MET A 38 8.36 18.72 1.73
N THR A 39 7.10 18.48 1.39
CA THR A 39 6.61 18.25 0.02
C THR A 39 5.54 19.27 -0.36
N SER A 40 5.24 19.36 -1.65
CA SER A 40 4.20 20.26 -2.15
C SER A 40 2.82 19.91 -1.57
N PRO A 41 1.99 20.90 -1.21
CA PRO A 41 0.59 20.69 -0.85
C PRO A 41 -0.32 20.34 -2.05
N ASN A 42 0.19 20.45 -3.29
CA ASN A 42 -0.59 20.28 -4.51
C ASN A 42 -0.65 18.84 -5.01
N HIS A 43 -0.02 17.88 -4.31
CA HIS A 43 -0.09 16.48 -4.70
C HIS A 43 -1.51 15.93 -4.59
N LYS A 44 -1.95 15.24 -5.63
CA LYS A 44 -3.26 14.61 -5.71
C LYS A 44 -3.30 13.23 -5.04
N SER A 45 -2.16 12.59 -4.91
CA SER A 45 -2.02 11.26 -4.32
C SER A 45 -0.82 11.14 -3.39
N GLY A 46 -0.86 10.15 -2.50
CA GLY A 46 0.31 9.77 -1.68
C GLY A 46 1.47 9.28 -2.54
N THR A 47 1.20 8.69 -3.70
CA THR A 47 2.23 8.21 -4.64
C THR A 47 3.02 9.36 -5.25
N ASP A 48 2.35 10.45 -5.65
CA ASP A 48 3.03 11.67 -6.14
C ASP A 48 3.90 12.29 -5.04
N ARG A 49 3.39 12.33 -3.81
CA ARG A 49 4.10 12.86 -2.66
C ARG A 49 5.39 12.10 -2.36
N ILE A 50 5.35 10.77 -2.36
CA ILE A 50 6.55 9.96 -2.10
C ILE A 50 7.56 10.06 -3.24
N GLN A 51 7.12 10.27 -4.47
CA GLN A 51 8.03 10.51 -5.60
C GLN A 51 8.80 11.82 -5.42
N GLU A 52 8.13 12.91 -5.02
CA GLU A 52 8.82 14.16 -4.70
C GLU A 52 9.79 13.97 -3.53
N ALA A 53 9.36 13.30 -2.46
CA ALA A 53 10.21 13.05 -1.30
C ALA A 53 11.45 12.24 -1.68
N TYR A 54 11.28 11.17 -2.47
CA TYR A 54 12.40 10.37 -2.98
C TYR A 54 13.40 11.22 -3.78
N THR A 55 12.90 12.07 -4.66
CA THR A 55 13.74 12.97 -5.46
C THR A 55 14.53 13.94 -4.56
N LYS A 56 13.88 14.49 -3.53
CA LYS A 56 14.54 15.43 -2.57
C LYS A 56 15.58 14.74 -1.70
N ILE A 57 15.38 13.49 -1.32
CA ILE A 57 16.35 12.70 -0.55
C ILE A 57 17.67 12.52 -1.34
N GLY A 58 17.58 12.34 -2.66
CA GLY A 58 18.75 12.28 -3.55
C GLY A 58 19.67 11.08 -3.33
N LYS A 59 19.19 10.04 -2.63
CA LYS A 59 19.90 8.77 -2.45
C LYS A 59 19.42 7.72 -3.44
N PRO A 60 20.30 6.86 -3.97
CA PRO A 60 19.88 5.75 -4.81
C PRO A 60 19.26 4.63 -3.94
N PHE A 61 17.97 4.40 -4.10
CA PHE A 61 17.28 3.25 -3.54
C PHE A 61 16.70 2.40 -4.68
N ASP A 62 16.69 1.07 -4.53
CA ASP A 62 16.08 0.17 -5.49
C ASP A 62 14.56 0.16 -5.38
N VAL A 63 14.05 0.28 -4.14
CA VAL A 63 12.63 0.18 -3.80
C VAL A 63 12.24 1.30 -2.82
N VAL A 64 11.08 1.87 -3.05
CA VAL A 64 10.39 2.80 -2.12
C VAL A 64 9.10 2.17 -1.64
N ILE A 65 8.89 2.15 -0.32
CA ILE A 65 7.67 1.64 0.31
C ILE A 65 6.85 2.82 0.79
N ASN A 66 5.60 2.90 0.35
CA ASN A 66 4.62 3.89 0.78
C ASN A 66 3.78 3.33 1.93
N ILE A 67 4.01 3.84 3.12
CA ILE A 67 3.27 3.48 4.34
C ILE A 67 2.46 4.70 4.78
N GLN A 68 1.15 4.51 4.99
CA GLN A 68 0.28 5.60 5.38
C GLN A 68 0.58 6.04 6.83
N GLY A 69 0.64 7.34 7.05
CA GLY A 69 0.97 7.92 8.37
C GLY A 69 -0.10 7.72 9.44
N ASP A 70 -1.27 7.22 9.07
CA ASP A 70 -2.41 6.91 9.93
C ASP A 70 -2.60 5.41 10.20
N GLU A 71 -1.59 4.58 9.87
CA GLU A 71 -1.57 3.14 10.18
C GLU A 71 -0.66 2.79 11.38
N PRO A 72 -1.03 3.18 12.63
CA PRO A 72 -0.17 2.96 13.80
C PRO A 72 -0.03 1.48 14.21
N PHE A 73 -0.81 0.60 13.61
CA PHE A 73 -0.81 -0.85 13.85
C PHE A 73 -0.11 -1.66 12.76
N ILE A 74 0.67 -0.98 11.90
CA ILE A 74 1.48 -1.70 10.91
C ILE A 74 2.43 -2.67 11.60
N HIS A 75 2.48 -3.89 11.09
CA HIS A 75 3.32 -4.96 11.62
C HIS A 75 4.63 -5.08 10.83
N GLU A 76 5.72 -5.39 11.53
CA GLU A 76 7.04 -5.64 10.95
C GLU A 76 6.97 -6.69 9.84
N SER A 77 6.25 -7.80 10.08
CA SER A 77 6.05 -8.86 9.09
C SER A 77 5.37 -8.43 7.79
N GLN A 78 4.53 -7.39 7.83
CA GLN A 78 3.90 -6.85 6.62
C GLN A 78 4.94 -6.14 5.74
N ILE A 79 5.83 -5.36 6.35
CA ILE A 79 6.92 -4.66 5.68
C ILE A 79 7.90 -5.66 5.08
N GLU A 80 8.31 -6.66 5.88
CA GLU A 80 9.20 -7.74 5.41
C GLU A 80 8.60 -8.53 4.25
N THR A 81 7.28 -8.81 4.31
CA THR A 81 6.59 -9.53 3.23
C THR A 81 6.62 -8.75 1.92
N VAL A 82 6.37 -7.44 1.98
CA VAL A 82 6.45 -6.58 0.79
C VAL A 82 7.88 -6.48 0.27
N CYS A 83 8.88 -6.37 1.15
CA CYS A 83 10.28 -6.36 0.75
C CYS A 83 10.66 -7.62 -0.02
N ARG A 84 10.28 -8.80 0.47
CA ARG A 84 10.57 -10.10 -0.17
C ARG A 84 9.96 -10.26 -1.57
N CYS A 85 8.90 -9.53 -1.89
CA CYS A 85 8.38 -9.55 -3.27
C CYS A 85 9.41 -9.11 -4.31
N PHE A 86 10.36 -8.27 -3.92
CA PHE A 86 11.39 -7.74 -4.80
C PHE A 86 12.63 -8.64 -4.95
N ASP A 87 12.65 -9.81 -4.29
CA ASP A 87 13.59 -10.89 -4.58
C ASP A 87 13.35 -11.47 -5.99
N ASP A 88 12.14 -11.31 -6.55
CA ASP A 88 11.84 -11.55 -7.95
C ASP A 88 12.05 -10.27 -8.76
N ASP A 89 12.99 -10.32 -9.72
CA ASP A 89 13.32 -9.19 -10.60
C ASP A 89 12.15 -8.74 -11.47
N ASN A 90 11.13 -9.57 -11.67
CA ASN A 90 9.92 -9.22 -12.41
C ASN A 90 8.95 -8.37 -11.56
N THR A 91 9.13 -8.31 -10.25
CA THR A 91 8.28 -7.49 -9.38
C THR A 91 8.61 -6.01 -9.57
N MET A 92 7.66 -5.26 -10.10
CA MET A 92 7.76 -3.83 -10.33
C MET A 92 7.04 -3.03 -9.24
N ILE A 93 5.87 -3.52 -8.84
CA ILE A 93 5.03 -2.96 -7.76
C ILE A 93 4.58 -4.12 -6.88
N ALA A 94 4.61 -3.94 -5.58
CA ALA A 94 4.07 -4.90 -4.61
C ALA A 94 3.02 -4.23 -3.72
N THR A 95 2.04 -5.01 -3.32
CA THR A 95 1.03 -4.62 -2.33
C THR A 95 0.65 -5.85 -1.50
N LEU A 96 -0.21 -5.67 -0.50
CA LEU A 96 -0.62 -6.75 0.37
C LEU A 96 -2.05 -7.20 0.11
N GLY A 97 -2.26 -8.51 0.17
CA GLY A 97 -3.57 -9.14 0.24
C GLY A 97 -3.73 -9.89 1.57
N ARG A 98 -4.85 -9.68 2.25
CA ARG A 98 -5.20 -10.43 3.46
C ARG A 98 -6.35 -11.38 3.15
N PRO A 99 -6.24 -12.68 3.42
CA PRO A 99 -7.35 -13.61 3.28
C PRO A 99 -8.53 -13.21 4.19
N PHE A 100 -9.75 -13.32 3.67
CA PHE A 100 -10.92 -13.43 4.53
C PHE A 100 -10.85 -14.77 5.25
N ASN A 101 -11.35 -14.84 6.48
CA ASN A 101 -11.32 -16.03 7.33
C ASN A 101 -12.71 -16.34 7.88
N ASP A 102 -12.84 -17.40 8.65
CA ASP A 102 -14.11 -17.91 9.19
C ASP A 102 -14.83 -16.91 10.13
N SER A 103 -14.16 -15.86 10.59
CA SER A 103 -14.80 -14.80 11.39
C SER A 103 -15.53 -13.76 10.55
N HIS A 104 -15.36 -13.78 9.21
CA HIS A 104 -16.00 -12.86 8.30
C HIS A 104 -17.30 -13.46 7.75
N THR A 105 -18.24 -12.59 7.44
CA THR A 105 -19.51 -12.91 6.79
C THR A 105 -19.50 -12.48 5.31
N PHE A 106 -20.52 -12.92 4.55
CA PHE A 106 -20.69 -12.43 3.18
C PHE A 106 -20.88 -10.89 3.14
N ALA A 107 -21.50 -10.29 4.16
CA ALA A 107 -21.64 -8.84 4.26
C ALA A 107 -20.27 -8.13 4.39
N ASP A 108 -19.30 -8.74 5.08
CA ASP A 108 -17.93 -8.22 5.15
C ASP A 108 -17.23 -8.32 3.79
N LEU A 109 -17.46 -9.40 3.07
CA LEU A 109 -16.95 -9.59 1.72
C LEU A 109 -17.57 -8.60 0.72
N GLU A 110 -18.88 -8.31 0.83
CA GLU A 110 -19.62 -7.39 -0.04
C GLU A 110 -19.31 -5.91 0.26
N ASN A 111 -18.72 -5.61 1.42
CA ASN A 111 -18.41 -4.24 1.83
C ASN A 111 -17.47 -3.56 0.79
N PRO A 112 -17.91 -2.45 0.16
CA PRO A 112 -17.11 -1.74 -0.85
C PRO A 112 -15.86 -1.05 -0.27
N ASN A 113 -15.82 -0.82 1.05
CA ASN A 113 -14.64 -0.28 1.74
C ASN A 113 -13.57 -1.34 2.01
N SER A 114 -13.83 -2.59 1.64
CA SER A 114 -12.89 -3.70 1.64
C SER A 114 -12.62 -4.13 0.20
N PRO A 115 -11.75 -3.45 -0.56
CA PRO A 115 -11.47 -3.84 -1.95
C PRO A 115 -10.95 -5.27 -2.01
N LYS A 116 -11.35 -6.00 -3.03
CA LYS A 116 -10.91 -7.37 -3.30
C LYS A 116 -9.85 -7.37 -4.38
N VAL A 117 -8.97 -8.36 -4.34
CA VAL A 117 -7.96 -8.58 -5.37
C VAL A 117 -7.99 -10.04 -5.81
N VAL A 118 -7.90 -10.28 -7.11
CA VAL A 118 -7.67 -11.60 -7.69
C VAL A 118 -6.25 -11.67 -8.24
N CYS A 119 -5.60 -12.80 -8.01
CA CYS A 119 -4.21 -13.02 -8.40
C CYS A 119 -4.10 -14.20 -9.37
N ASP A 120 -3.06 -14.20 -10.17
CA ASP A 120 -2.66 -15.38 -10.95
C ASP A 120 -1.99 -16.44 -10.04
N ASN A 121 -1.64 -17.59 -10.61
CA ASN A 121 -1.02 -18.70 -9.87
C ASN A 121 0.40 -18.39 -9.35
N ARG A 122 0.99 -17.28 -9.74
CA ARG A 122 2.30 -16.79 -9.27
C ARG A 122 2.15 -15.72 -8.20
N GLY A 123 0.91 -15.32 -7.84
CA GLY A 123 0.62 -14.28 -6.87
C GLY A 123 0.60 -12.86 -7.45
N PHE A 124 0.71 -12.68 -8.78
CA PHE A 124 0.57 -11.36 -9.39
C PHE A 124 -0.91 -10.95 -9.46
N ALA A 125 -1.19 -9.73 -9.03
CA ALA A 125 -2.53 -9.17 -9.08
C ALA A 125 -3.00 -9.00 -10.53
N MET A 126 -4.18 -9.54 -10.82
CA MET A 126 -4.82 -9.42 -12.14
C MET A 126 -5.82 -8.26 -12.16
N TYR A 127 -6.56 -8.07 -11.07
CA TYR A 127 -7.55 -7.02 -10.97
C TYR A 127 -7.94 -6.72 -9.52
N PHE A 128 -8.21 -5.45 -9.23
CA PHE A 128 -8.76 -4.97 -7.96
C PHE A 128 -10.19 -4.51 -8.16
N SER A 129 -11.08 -4.75 -7.19
CA SER A 129 -12.48 -4.35 -7.29
C SER A 129 -13.10 -4.07 -5.92
N ARG A 130 -13.95 -3.04 -5.85
CA ARG A 130 -14.83 -2.83 -4.70
C ARG A 130 -16.00 -3.82 -4.68
N SER A 131 -16.42 -4.31 -5.85
CA SER A 131 -17.37 -5.42 -5.96
C SER A 131 -16.70 -6.74 -5.57
N VAL A 132 -17.52 -7.75 -5.27
CA VAL A 132 -16.99 -9.10 -4.98
C VAL A 132 -16.48 -9.75 -6.27
N ILE A 133 -15.22 -10.14 -6.25
CA ILE A 133 -14.55 -10.89 -7.29
C ILE A 133 -13.71 -12.03 -6.67
N PRO A 134 -13.70 -13.25 -7.30
CA PRO A 134 -14.55 -13.70 -8.42
C PRO A 134 -15.99 -13.97 -7.98
N TYR A 135 -16.90 -14.05 -8.95
CA TYR A 135 -18.26 -14.55 -8.72
C TYR A 135 -18.26 -16.08 -8.72
N LEU A 136 -18.80 -16.71 -7.69
CA LEU A 136 -18.92 -18.18 -7.63
C LEU A 136 -20.27 -18.63 -8.18
N ARG A 137 -20.26 -19.10 -9.42
CA ARG A 137 -21.46 -19.61 -10.07
C ARG A 137 -21.90 -20.95 -9.48
N GLY A 138 -23.17 -21.06 -9.13
CA GLY A 138 -23.75 -22.33 -8.63
C GLY A 138 -23.51 -22.61 -7.15
N THR A 139 -22.90 -21.68 -6.43
CA THR A 139 -22.65 -21.75 -4.98
C THR A 139 -23.52 -20.72 -4.26
N ASP A 140 -24.16 -21.08 -3.15
CA ASP A 140 -24.89 -20.12 -2.34
C ASP A 140 -23.93 -19.09 -1.74
N LYS A 141 -24.37 -17.83 -1.61
CA LYS A 141 -23.53 -16.75 -1.10
C LYS A 141 -23.02 -17.00 0.33
N THR A 142 -23.76 -17.75 1.14
CA THR A 142 -23.36 -18.14 2.50
C THR A 142 -22.15 -19.07 2.52
N GLU A 143 -21.88 -19.76 1.42
CA GLU A 143 -20.77 -20.72 1.29
C GLU A 143 -19.57 -20.11 0.54
N TRP A 144 -19.63 -18.87 0.06
CA TRP A 144 -18.57 -18.30 -0.77
C TRP A 144 -17.23 -18.21 -0.04
N LEU A 145 -17.22 -17.78 1.21
CA LEU A 145 -15.99 -17.62 2.00
C LEU A 145 -15.30 -18.94 2.33
N SER A 146 -16.09 -20.03 2.49
CA SER A 146 -15.54 -21.37 2.70
C SER A 146 -15.12 -22.07 1.38
N SER A 147 -15.69 -21.63 0.26
CA SER A 147 -15.48 -22.26 -1.06
C SER A 147 -14.32 -21.64 -1.84
N PHE A 148 -13.93 -20.39 -1.55
CA PHE A 148 -12.87 -19.69 -2.27
C PHE A 148 -12.06 -18.78 -1.34
N PRO A 149 -10.72 -18.76 -1.46
CA PRO A 149 -9.84 -17.91 -0.65
C PRO A 149 -9.84 -16.46 -1.13
N TYR A 150 -10.92 -15.74 -0.85
CA TYR A 150 -11.00 -14.31 -1.17
C TYR A 150 -9.90 -13.52 -0.48
N LEU A 151 -9.33 -12.55 -1.19
CA LEU A 151 -8.31 -11.64 -0.67
C LEU A 151 -8.84 -10.22 -0.56
N LYS A 152 -8.73 -9.65 0.63
CA LYS A 152 -8.91 -8.22 0.88
C LYS A 152 -7.60 -7.51 0.57
N HIS A 153 -7.63 -6.51 -0.30
CA HIS A 153 -6.50 -5.66 -0.57
C HIS A 153 -6.19 -4.75 0.63
N ILE A 154 -4.91 -4.63 0.96
CA ILE A 154 -4.37 -3.71 1.98
C ILE A 154 -3.56 -2.62 1.26
N GLY A 155 -3.87 -1.37 1.53
CA GLY A 155 -3.34 -0.19 0.84
C GLY A 155 -1.88 0.16 1.12
N LEU A 156 -1.04 -0.82 1.43
CA LEU A 156 0.41 -0.65 1.52
C LEU A 156 1.03 -0.99 0.18
N TYR A 157 1.84 -0.10 -0.37
CA TYR A 157 2.48 -0.28 -1.67
C TYR A 157 3.98 -0.11 -1.62
N ALA A 158 4.68 -0.88 -2.43
CA ALA A 158 6.10 -0.70 -2.68
C ALA A 158 6.37 -0.71 -4.19
N TYR A 159 7.37 0.05 -4.61
CA TYR A 159 7.68 0.29 -6.01
C TYR A 159 9.17 0.18 -6.27
N ARG A 160 9.59 -0.43 -7.39
CA ARG A 160 10.90 -0.13 -7.95
C ARG A 160 10.97 1.37 -8.24
N THR A 161 12.05 2.04 -7.85
CA THR A 161 12.16 3.50 -7.97
C THR A 161 11.96 4.02 -9.39
N ARG A 162 12.45 3.27 -10.40
CA ARG A 162 12.20 3.59 -11.81
C ARG A 162 10.70 3.57 -12.13
N VAL A 163 9.98 2.55 -11.65
CA VAL A 163 8.54 2.40 -11.91
C VAL A 163 7.74 3.47 -11.18
N LEU A 164 8.11 3.82 -9.94
CA LEU A 164 7.50 4.95 -9.22
C LEU A 164 7.58 6.25 -10.05
N GLN A 165 8.76 6.53 -10.61
CA GLN A 165 8.96 7.70 -11.45
C GLN A 165 8.12 7.63 -12.75
N GLU A 166 8.03 6.47 -13.37
CA GLU A 166 7.25 6.27 -14.59
C GLU A 166 5.74 6.47 -14.33
N ILE A 167 5.17 5.84 -13.29
CA ILE A 167 3.72 5.90 -13.03
C ILE A 167 3.26 7.29 -12.60
N THR A 168 4.07 8.04 -11.85
CA THR A 168 3.74 9.41 -11.44
C THR A 168 3.82 10.42 -12.59
N ALA A 169 4.45 10.07 -13.70
CA ALA A 169 4.47 10.86 -14.93
C ALA A 169 3.27 10.58 -15.86
N LEU A 170 2.49 9.52 -15.58
CA LEU A 170 1.32 9.17 -16.41
C LEU A 170 0.14 10.10 -16.16
N PRO A 171 -0.67 10.41 -17.17
CA PRO A 171 -1.94 11.10 -16.96
C PRO A 171 -2.90 10.18 -16.19
N GLN A 172 -3.70 10.78 -15.31
CA GLN A 172 -4.72 10.05 -14.56
C GLN A 172 -5.69 9.33 -15.50
N SER A 173 -5.91 8.05 -15.28
CA SER A 173 -6.84 7.26 -16.08
C SER A 173 -8.30 7.51 -15.67
N PRO A 174 -9.31 7.27 -16.57
CA PRO A 174 -10.71 7.36 -16.20
C PRO A 174 -11.10 6.47 -15.02
N LEU A 175 -10.46 5.33 -14.84
CA LEU A 175 -10.72 4.44 -13.70
C LEU A 175 -10.26 5.06 -12.36
N GLU A 176 -9.13 5.74 -12.32
CA GLU A 176 -8.64 6.40 -11.11
C GLU A 176 -9.56 7.51 -10.61
N VAL A 177 -10.32 8.15 -11.51
CA VAL A 177 -11.25 9.21 -11.15
C VAL A 177 -12.43 8.69 -10.32
N TYR A 178 -12.82 7.42 -10.53
CA TYR A 178 -14.00 6.80 -9.92
C TYR A 178 -13.69 5.66 -8.93
N TYR A 179 -12.43 5.26 -8.81
CA TYR A 179 -12.01 4.18 -7.93
C TYR A 179 -11.58 4.71 -6.57
#